data_253bc47c59f8a89db51bacade2ece8cd
#
_entry.id   253bc47c59f8a89db51bacade2ece8cd
#
_cell.length_a   1.000
_cell.length_b   1.000
_cell.length_c   1.000
_cell.angle_alpha   90.00
_cell.angle_beta   90.00
_cell.angle_gamma   90.00
#
_symmetry.space_group_name_H-M   'P 1'
#
loop_
_entity.id
_entity.type
_entity.pdbx_description
1 polymer ?
#
loop_
_entity_poly.entity_id
_entity_poly.type
_entity_poly.pdbx_seq_one_letter_code
_entity_poly.pdbx_strand_id
1 'polypeptide(L)'
;MKKVTIISLFVSLIVSSFAIANEVNIFNARHYKADNELYSKFTNKTGIKVNLINGKASALEKRMIEEGTDSSADLYITADAGRCGAFKAKGMTQSGLVSPTIKSSVPKNFRTTHWVGVAKRARIIYYSPERVSGAELSGLTYEGLADPKWKGRLVIRKSSNIYNKSLVASLIENNGKKATAELSLIHI
;
A
#
# COMPACT_ATOMS: atom_id res chain seq x y z
N MET A 1 -60.19 -44.60 33.16
CA MET A 1 -59.61 -44.26 31.88
C MET A 1 -58.69 -43.06 32.05
N LYS A 2 -57.38 -43.26 32.10
CA LYS A 2 -56.40 -42.16 32.29
C LYS A 2 -55.89 -41.69 30.90
N LYS A 3 -56.13 -40.41 30.57
CA LYS A 3 -55.64 -39.79 29.33
C LYS A 3 -54.15 -39.43 29.55
N VAL A 4 -53.31 -40.04 28.76
CA VAL A 4 -51.86 -39.70 28.67
C VAL A 4 -51.73 -38.61 27.67
N THR A 5 -51.32 -37.39 28.11
CA THR A 5 -50.99 -36.25 27.23
C THR A 5 -49.54 -36.35 26.88
N ILE A 6 -49.24 -36.63 25.60
CA ILE A 6 -47.89 -36.64 25.07
C ILE A 6 -47.53 -35.19 24.75
N ILE A 7 -46.63 -34.61 25.55
CA ILE A 7 -46.02 -33.29 25.27
C ILE A 7 -44.85 -33.53 24.30
N SER A 8 -45.06 -33.18 23.04
CA SER A 8 -44.01 -33.21 22.00
C SER A 8 -43.08 -32.00 22.20
N LEU A 9 -41.89 -32.25 22.71
CA LEU A 9 -40.86 -31.23 22.90
C LEU A 9 -40.16 -30.96 21.55
N PHE A 10 -40.59 -29.90 20.84
CA PHE A 10 -39.90 -29.42 19.66
C PHE A 10 -38.59 -28.75 20.10
N VAL A 11 -37.48 -29.46 20.03
CA VAL A 11 -36.15 -28.89 20.16
C VAL A 11 -35.83 -28.23 18.82
N SER A 12 -36.06 -26.91 18.73
CA SER A 12 -35.58 -26.10 17.62
C SER A 12 -34.08 -25.99 17.73
N LEU A 13 -33.35 -26.77 16.95
CA LEU A 13 -31.92 -26.57 16.71
C LEU A 13 -31.75 -25.24 15.98
N ILE A 14 -31.42 -24.17 16.71
CA ILE A 14 -30.97 -22.93 16.15
C ILE A 14 -29.54 -23.19 15.64
N VAL A 15 -29.43 -23.61 14.40
CA VAL A 15 -28.14 -23.60 13.67
C VAL A 15 -27.83 -22.14 13.43
N SER A 16 -27.05 -21.54 14.33
CA SER A 16 -26.43 -20.24 14.09
C SER A 16 -25.49 -20.41 12.89
N SER A 17 -26.00 -20.10 11.69
CA SER A 17 -25.16 -19.94 10.53
C SER A 17 -24.19 -18.79 10.84
N PHE A 18 -22.98 -19.12 11.25
CA PHE A 18 -21.89 -18.16 11.17
C PHE A 18 -21.83 -17.73 9.71
N ALA A 19 -22.29 -16.53 9.44
CA ALA A 19 -22.10 -15.90 8.14
C ALA A 19 -20.59 -15.70 7.98
N ILE A 20 -19.94 -16.70 7.36
CA ILE A 20 -18.58 -16.53 6.86
C ILE A 20 -18.70 -15.40 5.85
N ALA A 21 -18.03 -14.31 6.07
CA ALA A 21 -17.98 -13.19 5.12
C ALA A 21 -17.49 -13.76 3.77
N ASN A 22 -18.42 -13.96 2.83
CA ASN A 22 -18.12 -14.49 1.51
C ASN A 22 -17.54 -13.43 0.59
N GLU A 23 -17.12 -12.29 1.13
CA GLU A 23 -16.55 -11.19 0.38
C GLU A 23 -15.46 -10.46 1.16
N VAL A 24 -14.56 -9.82 0.42
CA VAL A 24 -13.51 -8.94 0.93
C VAL A 24 -13.54 -7.62 0.18
N ASN A 25 -13.56 -6.52 0.90
CA ASN A 25 -13.61 -5.16 0.37
C ASN A 25 -12.20 -4.58 0.32
N ILE A 26 -11.70 -4.32 -0.88
CA ILE A 26 -10.36 -3.78 -1.09
C ILE A 26 -10.46 -2.32 -1.52
N PHE A 27 -9.99 -1.42 -0.67
CA PHE A 27 -9.77 -0.02 -1.05
C PHE A 27 -8.47 0.05 -1.84
N ASN A 28 -8.58 0.29 -3.16
CA ASN A 28 -7.48 0.13 -4.08
C ASN A 28 -7.06 1.45 -4.73
N ALA A 29 -5.86 1.90 -4.40
CA ALA A 29 -5.23 3.07 -5.01
C ALA A 29 -4.26 2.71 -6.15
N ARG A 30 -4.25 1.46 -6.58
CA ARG A 30 -3.48 0.98 -7.75
C ARG A 30 -4.39 0.89 -8.97
N HIS A 31 -3.80 1.01 -10.16
CA HIS A 31 -4.55 1.05 -11.41
C HIS A 31 -4.01 0.05 -12.46
N TYR A 32 -3.48 -1.08 -11.99
CA TYR A 32 -2.94 -2.10 -12.90
C TYR A 32 -4.00 -3.13 -13.27
N LYS A 33 -4.29 -3.25 -14.57
CA LYS A 33 -5.25 -4.25 -15.07
C LYS A 33 -4.86 -5.69 -14.71
N ALA A 34 -3.56 -5.97 -14.63
CA ALA A 34 -3.05 -7.28 -14.23
C ALA A 34 -3.47 -7.70 -12.82
N ASP A 35 -3.74 -6.74 -11.91
CA ASP A 35 -4.18 -7.05 -10.55
C ASP A 35 -5.58 -7.74 -10.58
N ASN A 36 -6.44 -7.43 -11.57
CA ASN A 36 -7.77 -8.03 -11.69
C ASN A 36 -7.71 -9.55 -11.89
N GLU A 37 -6.71 -10.04 -12.63
CA GLU A 37 -6.52 -11.47 -12.82
C GLU A 37 -6.18 -12.18 -11.50
N LEU A 38 -5.38 -11.53 -10.64
CA LEU A 38 -5.04 -12.05 -9.31
C LEU A 38 -6.28 -12.15 -8.42
N TYR A 39 -7.14 -11.14 -8.44
CA TYR A 39 -8.40 -11.14 -7.67
C TYR A 39 -9.35 -12.23 -8.19
N SER A 40 -9.46 -12.40 -9.51
CA SER A 40 -10.25 -13.50 -10.09
C SER A 40 -9.72 -14.88 -9.70
N LYS A 41 -8.40 -15.08 -9.73
CA LYS A 41 -7.77 -16.33 -9.27
C LYS A 41 -8.05 -16.60 -7.79
N PHE A 42 -8.01 -15.57 -6.95
CA PHE A 42 -8.34 -15.69 -5.53
C PHE A 42 -9.81 -16.12 -5.35
N THR A 43 -10.74 -15.44 -5.99
CA THR A 43 -12.18 -15.77 -5.92
C THR A 43 -12.44 -17.19 -6.40
N ASN A 44 -11.86 -17.59 -7.54
CA ASN A 44 -12.03 -18.93 -8.10
C ASN A 44 -11.47 -20.04 -7.16
N LYS A 45 -10.41 -19.73 -6.43
CA LYS A 45 -9.77 -20.68 -5.50
C LYS A 45 -10.50 -20.80 -4.16
N THR A 46 -11.09 -19.72 -3.67
CA THR A 46 -11.60 -19.62 -2.30
C THR A 46 -13.11 -19.53 -2.20
N GLY A 47 -13.80 -19.18 -3.27
CA GLY A 47 -15.21 -18.80 -3.27
C GLY A 47 -15.47 -17.41 -2.68
N ILE A 48 -14.46 -16.71 -2.16
CA ILE A 48 -14.59 -15.38 -1.55
C ILE A 48 -14.61 -14.33 -2.66
N LYS A 49 -15.68 -13.54 -2.71
CA LYS A 49 -15.82 -12.44 -3.67
C LYS A 49 -14.90 -11.27 -3.31
N VAL A 50 -14.25 -10.69 -4.30
CA VAL A 50 -13.44 -9.47 -4.13
C VAL A 50 -14.24 -8.27 -4.62
N ASN A 51 -14.51 -7.32 -3.75
CA ASN A 51 -15.12 -6.02 -4.05
C ASN A 51 -14.02 -4.96 -4.09
N LEU A 52 -13.84 -4.31 -5.26
CA LEU A 52 -12.83 -3.27 -5.43
C LEU A 52 -13.44 -1.88 -5.36
N ILE A 53 -13.01 -1.09 -4.39
CA ILE A 53 -13.30 0.33 -4.26
C ILE A 53 -12.08 1.11 -4.76
N ASN A 54 -12.08 1.47 -6.05
CA ASN A 54 -10.98 2.16 -6.68
C ASN A 54 -11.03 3.67 -6.45
N GLY A 55 -9.88 4.29 -6.17
CA GLY A 55 -9.81 5.72 -5.96
C GLY A 55 -8.39 6.29 -5.83
N LYS A 56 -8.32 7.62 -5.76
CA LYS A 56 -7.06 8.28 -5.40
C LYS A 56 -6.70 7.94 -3.96
N ALA A 57 -5.43 7.61 -3.70
CA ALA A 57 -4.97 7.22 -2.36
C ALA A 57 -5.42 8.20 -1.26
N SER A 58 -5.27 9.51 -1.48
CA SER A 58 -5.67 10.53 -0.49
C SER A 58 -7.18 10.56 -0.22
N ALA A 59 -8.01 10.26 -1.21
CA ALA A 59 -9.46 10.22 -1.03
C ALA A 59 -9.90 8.97 -0.26
N LEU A 60 -9.33 7.81 -0.59
CA LEU A 60 -9.58 6.57 0.13
C LEU A 60 -9.09 6.65 1.57
N GLU A 61 -7.90 7.23 1.79
CA GLU A 61 -7.35 7.46 3.12
C GLU A 61 -8.23 8.37 3.96
N LYS A 62 -8.70 9.49 3.39
CA LYS A 62 -9.61 10.40 4.07
C LYS A 62 -10.89 9.68 4.48
N ARG A 63 -11.50 8.94 3.55
CA ARG A 63 -12.72 8.17 3.79
C ARG A 63 -12.54 7.17 4.93
N MET A 64 -11.50 6.33 4.90
CA MET A 64 -11.23 5.36 5.96
C MET A 64 -11.02 6.02 7.33
N ILE A 65 -10.35 7.19 7.38
CA ILE A 65 -10.16 7.95 8.62
C ILE A 65 -11.49 8.48 9.15
N GLU A 66 -12.37 8.99 8.27
CA GLU A 66 -13.68 9.52 8.64
C GLU A 66 -14.65 8.41 9.10
N GLU A 67 -14.60 7.25 8.46
CA GLU A 67 -15.39 6.06 8.83
C GLU A 67 -14.87 5.40 10.11
N GLY A 68 -13.57 5.52 10.42
CA GLY A 68 -12.95 4.96 11.63
C GLY A 68 -13.12 3.44 11.72
N THR A 69 -13.65 2.96 12.83
CA THR A 69 -13.94 1.52 13.10
C THR A 69 -15.09 0.96 12.26
N ASP A 70 -15.93 1.82 11.72
CA ASP A 70 -17.08 1.44 10.89
C ASP A 70 -16.72 1.35 9.40
N SER A 71 -15.45 1.55 9.06
CA SER A 71 -14.98 1.45 7.67
C SER A 71 -15.22 0.04 7.13
N SER A 72 -15.80 -0.01 5.93
CA SER A 72 -16.01 -1.26 5.20
C SER A 72 -14.72 -1.80 4.57
N ALA A 73 -13.59 -1.14 4.71
CA ALA A 73 -12.33 -1.56 4.12
C ALA A 73 -11.70 -2.71 4.91
N ASP A 74 -11.65 -3.90 4.32
CA ASP A 74 -10.91 -5.04 4.87
C ASP A 74 -9.42 -4.94 4.53
N LEU A 75 -9.09 -4.47 3.33
CA LEU A 75 -7.72 -4.28 2.86
C LEU A 75 -7.56 -2.93 2.18
N TYR A 76 -6.41 -2.29 2.40
CA TYR A 76 -6.00 -1.11 1.66
C TYR A 76 -4.75 -1.39 0.85
N ILE A 77 -4.85 -1.24 -0.48
CA ILE A 77 -3.72 -1.40 -1.41
C ILE A 77 -3.30 -0.04 -1.93
N THR A 78 -2.06 0.33 -1.66
CA THR A 78 -1.51 1.62 -2.04
C THR A 78 -0.08 1.51 -2.54
N ALA A 79 0.44 2.60 -3.07
CA ALA A 79 1.85 2.72 -3.43
C ALA A 79 2.63 3.35 -2.28
N ASP A 80 3.84 2.83 -2.03
CA ASP A 80 4.82 3.32 -1.07
C ASP A 80 4.55 2.94 0.39
N ALA A 81 5.57 2.33 1.02
CA ALA A 81 5.51 1.88 2.41
C ALA A 81 5.29 3.02 3.42
N GLY A 82 5.69 4.25 3.07
CA GLY A 82 5.48 5.43 3.92
C GLY A 82 4.00 5.71 4.19
N ARG A 83 3.11 5.41 3.24
CA ARG A 83 1.65 5.51 3.48
C ARG A 83 1.17 4.47 4.48
N CYS A 84 1.62 3.23 4.34
CA CYS A 84 1.28 2.16 5.27
C CYS A 84 1.79 2.47 6.69
N GLY A 85 3.01 3.01 6.81
CA GLY A 85 3.57 3.47 8.07
C GLY A 85 2.76 4.59 8.72
N ALA A 86 2.30 5.57 7.93
CA ALA A 86 1.45 6.65 8.41
C ALA A 86 0.08 6.16 8.90
N PHE A 87 -0.50 5.16 8.24
CA PHE A 87 -1.75 4.50 8.68
C PHE A 87 -1.56 3.74 10.00
N LYS A 88 -0.46 3.00 10.11
CA LYS A 88 -0.09 2.34 11.36
C LYS A 88 0.03 3.36 12.51
N ALA A 89 0.73 4.47 12.28
CA ALA A 89 0.92 5.52 13.30
C ALA A 89 -0.40 6.16 13.77
N LYS A 90 -1.45 6.10 12.95
CA LYS A 90 -2.81 6.56 13.29
C LYS A 90 -3.69 5.46 13.90
N GLY A 91 -3.18 4.26 14.15
CA GLY A 91 -3.97 3.15 14.66
C GLY A 91 -4.97 2.54 13.66
N MET A 92 -4.84 2.88 12.36
CA MET A 92 -5.78 2.47 11.30
C MET A 92 -5.48 1.08 10.71
N THR A 93 -4.58 0.33 11.29
CA THR A 93 -4.21 -1.02 10.81
C THR A 93 -4.18 -2.02 11.96
N GLN A 94 -4.69 -3.21 11.69
CA GLN A 94 -4.58 -4.34 12.60
C GLN A 94 -3.19 -4.98 12.51
N SER A 95 -2.74 -5.59 13.60
CA SER A 95 -1.52 -6.41 13.63
C SER A 95 -1.85 -7.89 13.34
N GLY A 96 -0.84 -8.68 13.01
CA GLY A 96 -1.00 -10.13 12.88
C GLY A 96 -1.11 -10.66 11.44
N LEU A 97 -1.06 -9.80 10.42
CA LEU A 97 -1.25 -10.17 9.00
C LEU A 97 -0.17 -11.09 8.39
N VAL A 98 0.87 -11.45 9.13
CA VAL A 98 2.05 -12.12 8.54
C VAL A 98 1.98 -13.63 8.78
N SER A 99 1.36 -14.35 7.83
CA SER A 99 1.37 -15.80 7.80
C SER A 99 2.78 -16.39 7.58
N PRO A 100 3.02 -17.69 7.88
CA PRO A 100 4.28 -18.36 7.55
C PRO A 100 4.66 -18.22 6.07
N THR A 101 3.70 -18.34 5.15
CA THR A 101 3.91 -18.18 3.70
C THR A 101 4.39 -16.77 3.36
N ILE A 102 3.82 -15.73 3.95
CA ILE A 102 4.29 -14.35 3.76
C ILE A 102 5.70 -14.17 4.33
N LYS A 103 5.99 -14.78 5.48
CA LYS A 103 7.33 -14.71 6.10
C LYS A 103 8.41 -15.33 5.22
N SER A 104 8.11 -16.43 4.54
CA SER A 104 9.06 -17.10 3.64
C SER A 104 9.22 -16.38 2.29
N SER A 105 8.15 -15.73 1.79
CA SER A 105 8.13 -15.15 0.44
C SER A 105 8.54 -13.67 0.40
N VAL A 106 8.32 -12.91 1.48
CA VAL A 106 8.59 -11.47 1.53
C VAL A 106 9.73 -11.17 2.49
N PRO A 107 10.84 -10.56 2.04
CA PRO A 107 11.96 -10.19 2.92
C PRO A 107 11.53 -9.30 4.09
N LYS A 108 12.21 -9.42 5.24
CA LYS A 108 11.86 -8.74 6.50
C LYS A 108 11.74 -7.21 6.36
N ASN A 109 12.58 -6.59 5.53
CA ASN A 109 12.56 -5.15 5.28
C ASN A 109 11.37 -4.66 4.42
N PHE A 110 10.60 -5.58 3.82
CA PHE A 110 9.41 -5.28 3.03
C PHE A 110 8.10 -5.72 3.69
N ARG A 111 8.12 -6.00 4.98
CA ARG A 111 6.94 -6.36 5.76
C ARG A 111 7.06 -5.95 7.23
N THR A 112 5.92 -5.71 7.84
CA THR A 112 5.77 -5.57 9.29
C THR A 112 4.59 -6.43 9.74
N THR A 113 4.21 -6.38 11.00
CA THR A 113 2.97 -7.02 11.47
C THR A 113 1.71 -6.32 10.96
N HIS A 114 1.82 -5.14 10.35
CA HIS A 114 0.70 -4.29 9.93
C HIS A 114 0.57 -4.13 8.41
N TRP A 115 1.61 -4.38 7.65
CA TRP A 115 1.59 -4.26 6.20
C TRP A 115 2.62 -5.18 5.53
N VAL A 116 2.38 -5.47 4.28
CA VAL A 116 3.23 -6.33 3.45
C VAL A 116 3.43 -5.68 2.09
N GLY A 117 4.69 -5.63 1.62
CA GLY A 117 5.02 -5.22 0.27
C GLY A 117 4.73 -6.33 -0.73
N VAL A 118 3.84 -6.05 -1.68
CA VAL A 118 3.47 -7.01 -2.75
C VAL A 118 4.26 -6.81 -4.03
N ALA A 119 4.96 -5.67 -4.17
CA ALA A 119 5.86 -5.38 -5.28
C ALA A 119 6.93 -4.38 -4.86
N LYS A 120 8.13 -4.50 -5.41
CA LYS A 120 9.21 -3.53 -5.24
C LYS A 120 9.56 -2.86 -6.56
N ARG A 121 10.00 -1.60 -6.49
CA ARG A 121 10.47 -0.81 -7.64
C ARG A 121 11.75 -0.08 -7.27
N ALA A 122 12.64 0.10 -8.24
CA ALA A 122 13.76 1.01 -8.11
C ALA A 122 13.36 2.40 -8.60
N ARG A 123 13.87 3.45 -7.97
CA ARG A 123 13.93 4.79 -8.55
C ARG A 123 15.25 4.93 -9.23
N ILE A 124 15.21 5.34 -10.49
CA ILE A 124 16.39 5.55 -11.30
C ILE A 124 16.32 6.90 -12.00
N ILE A 125 17.48 7.40 -12.39
CA ILE A 125 17.60 8.60 -13.21
C ILE A 125 17.33 8.20 -14.65
N TYR A 126 16.35 8.87 -15.28
CA TYR A 126 16.08 8.78 -16.71
C TYR A 126 16.61 10.01 -17.41
N TYR A 127 17.07 9.87 -18.64
CA TYR A 127 17.53 10.98 -19.44
C TYR A 127 17.06 10.88 -20.90
N SER A 128 17.02 12.01 -21.58
CA SER A 128 16.82 12.06 -23.03
C SER A 128 18.18 12.03 -23.72
N PRO A 129 18.49 11.02 -24.53
CA PRO A 129 19.77 10.94 -25.23
C PRO A 129 19.99 12.07 -26.25
N GLU A 130 18.92 12.74 -26.66
CA GLU A 130 18.99 13.94 -27.53
C GLU A 130 19.49 15.19 -26.80
N ARG A 131 19.41 15.21 -25.45
CA ARG A 131 19.72 16.40 -24.63
C ARG A 131 20.90 16.20 -23.69
N VAL A 132 21.21 14.97 -23.34
CA VAL A 132 22.24 14.60 -22.37
C VAL A 132 23.00 13.40 -22.92
N SER A 133 24.30 13.48 -22.96
CA SER A 133 25.15 12.36 -23.38
C SER A 133 25.34 11.35 -22.24
N GLY A 134 25.56 10.08 -22.56
CA GLY A 134 25.92 9.07 -21.57
C GLY A 134 27.19 9.40 -20.78
N ALA A 135 28.14 10.13 -21.42
CA ALA A 135 29.39 10.58 -20.78
C ALA A 135 29.10 11.59 -19.64
N GLU A 136 28.12 12.49 -19.81
CA GLU A 136 27.72 13.45 -18.77
C GLU A 136 27.13 12.75 -17.52
N LEU A 137 26.63 11.52 -17.67
CA LEU A 137 25.97 10.74 -16.64
C LEU A 137 26.90 9.75 -15.92
N SER A 138 28.13 9.62 -16.40
CA SER A 138 29.09 8.68 -15.81
C SER A 138 29.32 9.02 -14.34
N GLY A 139 29.06 8.04 -13.45
CA GLY A 139 29.16 8.22 -12.00
C GLY A 139 28.12 9.15 -11.35
N LEU A 140 27.08 9.57 -12.09
CA LEU A 140 26.05 10.46 -11.56
C LEU A 140 25.23 9.75 -10.47
N THR A 141 25.17 10.38 -9.31
CA THR A 141 24.29 10.01 -8.19
C THR A 141 23.14 11.00 -8.06
N TYR A 142 22.21 10.76 -7.12
CA TYR A 142 21.18 11.75 -6.80
C TYR A 142 21.78 13.04 -6.24
N GLU A 143 22.84 12.93 -5.44
CA GLU A 143 23.58 14.09 -4.91
C GLU A 143 24.28 14.87 -6.02
N GLY A 144 24.83 14.19 -7.01
CA GLY A 144 25.46 14.81 -8.17
C GLY A 144 24.50 15.63 -9.05
N LEU A 145 23.19 15.41 -8.92
CA LEU A 145 22.18 16.26 -9.57
C LEU A 145 22.11 17.66 -8.96
N ALA A 146 22.75 17.91 -7.82
CA ALA A 146 22.89 19.23 -7.22
C ALA A 146 23.90 20.14 -7.95
N ASP A 147 24.73 19.61 -8.82
CA ASP A 147 25.67 20.40 -9.63
C ASP A 147 24.90 21.48 -10.43
N PRO A 148 25.33 22.74 -10.38
CA PRO A 148 24.72 23.86 -11.11
C PRO A 148 24.50 23.61 -12.61
N LYS A 149 25.30 22.74 -13.24
CA LYS A 149 25.12 22.36 -14.65
C LYS A 149 23.76 21.74 -14.96
N TRP A 150 23.10 21.19 -13.94
CA TRP A 150 21.76 20.59 -14.06
C TRP A 150 20.60 21.59 -13.85
N LYS A 151 20.88 22.83 -13.48
CA LYS A 151 19.86 23.86 -13.27
C LYS A 151 19.01 24.04 -14.54
N GLY A 152 17.69 23.94 -14.38
CA GLY A 152 16.73 24.03 -15.49
C GLY A 152 16.67 22.79 -16.40
N ARG A 153 17.47 21.77 -16.13
CA ARG A 153 17.53 20.52 -16.92
C ARG A 153 16.88 19.33 -16.22
N LEU A 154 16.47 19.47 -14.96
CA LEU A 154 15.83 18.42 -14.17
C LEU A 154 14.31 18.51 -14.23
N VAL A 155 13.69 17.34 -14.36
CA VAL A 155 12.25 17.15 -14.17
C VAL A 155 12.04 16.21 -12.99
N ILE A 156 11.41 16.72 -11.93
CA ILE A 156 11.12 15.96 -10.73
C ILE A 156 9.64 16.10 -10.37
N ARG A 157 9.07 15.13 -9.71
CA ARG A 157 7.69 15.22 -9.21
C ARG A 157 7.59 16.29 -8.14
N LYS A 158 6.43 16.98 -8.09
CA LYS A 158 6.16 17.99 -7.07
C LYS A 158 6.27 17.42 -5.64
N SER A 159 6.61 18.27 -4.69
CA SER A 159 6.87 17.91 -3.27
C SER A 159 5.68 17.20 -2.57
N SER A 160 4.44 17.46 -3.00
CA SER A 160 3.26 16.77 -2.46
C SER A 160 3.15 15.30 -2.92
N ASN A 161 3.89 14.88 -3.95
CA ASN A 161 3.83 13.52 -4.47
C ASN A 161 4.57 12.55 -3.53
N ILE A 162 3.94 11.39 -3.24
CA ILE A 162 4.51 10.39 -2.32
C ILE A 162 5.87 9.87 -2.77
N TYR A 163 6.11 9.73 -4.06
CA TYR A 163 7.39 9.26 -4.57
C TYR A 163 8.52 10.28 -4.37
N ASN A 164 8.22 11.58 -4.45
CA ASN A 164 9.19 12.61 -4.12
C ASN A 164 9.45 12.65 -2.60
N LYS A 165 8.41 12.60 -1.79
CA LYS A 165 8.55 12.54 -0.32
C LYS A 165 9.43 11.37 0.12
N SER A 166 9.25 10.20 -0.47
CA SER A 166 10.03 9.03 -0.12
C SER A 166 11.46 9.07 -0.68
N LEU A 167 11.72 9.74 -1.81
CA LEU A 167 13.07 10.05 -2.26
C LEU A 167 13.77 10.97 -1.25
N VAL A 168 13.12 12.07 -0.86
CA VAL A 168 13.67 13.01 0.13
C VAL A 168 13.92 12.33 1.48
N ALA A 169 13.01 11.46 1.93
CA ALA A 169 13.20 10.68 3.14
C ALA A 169 14.43 9.76 3.06
N SER A 170 14.66 9.13 1.89
CA SER A 170 15.86 8.32 1.66
C SER A 170 17.15 9.15 1.67
N LEU A 171 17.12 10.34 1.08
CA LEU A 171 18.26 11.26 1.11
C LEU A 171 18.56 11.75 2.54
N ILE A 172 17.52 12.04 3.34
CA ILE A 172 17.67 12.42 4.74
C ILE A 172 18.30 11.29 5.57
N GLU A 173 17.87 10.07 5.34
CA GLU A 173 18.40 8.89 6.05
C GLU A 173 19.89 8.67 5.74
N ASN A 174 20.30 8.87 4.49
CA ASN A 174 21.67 8.61 4.06
C ASN A 174 22.61 9.81 4.28
N ASN A 175 22.13 11.05 4.15
CA ASN A 175 22.97 12.26 4.10
C ASN A 175 22.67 13.24 5.24
N GLY A 176 21.60 13.00 6.02
CA GLY A 176 21.13 13.92 7.04
C GLY A 176 20.27 15.07 6.50
N LYS A 177 19.53 15.71 7.40
CA LYS A 177 18.55 16.77 7.02
C LYS A 177 19.21 17.99 6.39
N LYS A 178 20.37 18.45 6.92
CA LYS A 178 21.05 19.65 6.44
C LYS A 178 21.50 19.49 5.00
N ALA A 179 22.27 18.46 4.69
CA ALA A 179 22.75 18.19 3.33
C ALA A 179 21.58 17.98 2.34
N THR A 180 20.53 17.28 2.76
CA THR A 180 19.34 17.09 1.91
C THR A 180 18.60 18.40 1.64
N ALA A 181 18.53 19.33 2.60
CA ALA A 181 17.95 20.64 2.37
C ALA A 181 18.76 21.48 1.39
N GLU A 182 20.10 21.45 1.51
CA GLU A 182 21.00 22.11 0.57
C GLU A 182 20.82 21.59 -0.86
N LEU A 183 20.75 20.26 -1.05
CA LEU A 183 20.42 19.63 -2.33
C LEU A 183 19.11 20.13 -2.93
N SER A 184 18.08 20.30 -2.11
CA SER A 184 16.76 20.72 -2.58
C SER A 184 16.72 22.19 -3.02
N LEU A 185 17.57 23.06 -2.46
CA LEU A 185 17.61 24.49 -2.76
C LEU A 185 18.29 24.80 -4.10
N ILE A 186 19.13 23.93 -4.62
CA ILE A 186 19.90 24.18 -5.84
C ILE A 186 19.01 24.26 -7.10
N HIS A 187 17.82 23.61 -7.05
CA HIS A 187 16.90 23.51 -8.18
C HIS A 187 15.59 24.30 -8.01
N ILE A 188 15.45 25.04 -6.93
CA ILE A 188 14.31 25.94 -6.73
C ILE A 188 14.51 27.29 -7.43
#